data_326705da848015fccd93445bad75902d
#
_entry.id   326705da848015fccd93445bad75902d
#
_cell.length_a   1.000
_cell.length_b   1.000
_cell.length_c   1.000
_cell.angle_alpha   90.00
_cell.angle_beta   90.00
_cell.angle_gamma   90.00
#
_symmetry.space_group_name_H-M   'P 1'
#
loop_
_entity.id
_entity.type
_entity.pdbx_description
1 polymer ?
#
loop_
_entity_poly.entity_id
_entity_poly.type
_entity_poly.pdbx_seq_one_letter_code
_entity_poly.pdbx_strand_id
1 'polypeptide(L)'
;METTISYNPATGEKIGETPLNTVEELNEAVQKAKIAQQKWAQLSFNDRRDIILKMRDYLTVNADRFSEVISKDAGKTIFDALSTEVMPTVLAINYYAKNAKRVLRRKRLRPGNILLANKISYIDRVPFGVIGIISPWNYPFGIPMHEIIMALIAGNGVVLKAASQTQEVAKLISEVVGAAKLPEGLFTMLNIPGNVAGDAFIDSGINKLFFTGSVPVGKKLMKKQGSDCFQFLLNWVEMMR
;
A
#
# COMPACT_ATOMS: atom_id res chain seq x y z
N MET A 1 -0.98 -8.00 -26.23
CA MET A 1 -0.47 -7.75 -24.87
C MET A 1 -0.70 -9.01 -24.05
N GLU A 2 0.28 -9.42 -23.27
CA GLU A 2 0.10 -10.52 -22.32
C GLU A 2 -0.83 -10.06 -21.20
N THR A 3 -1.66 -10.98 -20.68
CA THR A 3 -2.66 -10.69 -19.65
C THR A 3 -2.59 -11.72 -18.52
N THR A 4 -3.01 -11.32 -17.35
CA THR A 4 -3.31 -12.22 -16.23
C THR A 4 -4.80 -12.51 -16.23
N ILE A 5 -5.19 -13.77 -16.18
CA ILE A 5 -6.59 -14.19 -16.10
C ILE A 5 -6.89 -14.55 -14.64
N SER A 6 -7.96 -13.95 -14.10
CA SER A 6 -8.51 -14.30 -12.78
C SER A 6 -9.58 -15.38 -12.92
N TYR A 7 -9.51 -16.38 -12.05
CA TYR A 7 -10.47 -17.47 -11.98
C TYR A 7 -11.08 -17.55 -10.59
N ASN A 8 -12.37 -17.84 -10.52
CA ASN A 8 -13.00 -18.21 -9.26
C ASN A 8 -12.45 -19.57 -8.80
N PRO A 9 -11.73 -19.67 -7.69
CA PRO A 9 -11.11 -20.93 -7.28
C PRO A 9 -12.13 -22.01 -6.84
N ALA A 10 -13.37 -21.62 -6.56
CA ALA A 10 -14.43 -22.56 -6.19
C ALA A 10 -15.13 -23.20 -7.40
N THR A 11 -15.27 -22.45 -8.52
CA THR A 11 -16.01 -22.90 -9.72
C THR A 11 -15.11 -23.15 -10.92
N GLY A 12 -13.89 -22.61 -10.94
CA GLY A 12 -12.99 -22.63 -12.10
C GLY A 12 -13.38 -21.65 -13.22
N GLU A 13 -14.42 -20.86 -13.04
CA GLU A 13 -14.88 -19.90 -14.04
C GLU A 13 -13.93 -18.70 -14.14
N LYS A 14 -13.68 -18.23 -15.36
CA LYS A 14 -12.98 -16.96 -15.60
C LYS A 14 -13.83 -15.81 -15.11
N ILE A 15 -13.30 -15.00 -14.20
CA ILE A 15 -14.00 -13.84 -13.61
C ILE A 15 -13.43 -12.50 -14.07
N GLY A 16 -12.24 -12.51 -14.69
CA GLY A 16 -11.66 -11.28 -15.20
C GLY A 16 -10.35 -11.48 -15.93
N GLU A 17 -9.85 -10.38 -16.46
CA GLU A 17 -8.59 -10.31 -17.18
C GLU A 17 -7.94 -8.94 -16.95
N THR A 18 -6.62 -8.92 -16.76
CA THR A 18 -5.86 -7.70 -16.48
C THR A 18 -4.57 -7.71 -17.29
N PRO A 19 -4.30 -6.69 -18.11
CA PRO A 19 -3.05 -6.58 -18.86
C PRO A 19 -1.83 -6.61 -17.94
N LEU A 20 -0.72 -7.17 -18.42
CA LEU A 20 0.56 -7.07 -17.75
C LEU A 20 1.18 -5.72 -18.02
N ASN A 21 1.77 -5.15 -16.97
CA ASN A 21 2.57 -3.94 -17.05
C ASN A 21 4.05 -4.26 -17.21
N THR A 22 4.78 -3.36 -17.84
CA THR A 22 6.22 -3.47 -18.05
C THR A 22 7.04 -2.83 -16.92
N VAL A 23 8.35 -3.06 -16.92
CA VAL A 23 9.28 -2.40 -15.98
C VAL A 23 9.40 -0.91 -16.29
N GLU A 24 9.29 -0.54 -17.56
CA GLU A 24 9.29 0.85 -18.01
C GLU A 24 8.11 1.62 -17.44
N GLU A 25 6.89 1.02 -17.47
CA GLU A 25 5.69 1.59 -16.86
C GLU A 25 5.84 1.74 -15.34
N LEU A 26 6.52 0.80 -14.66
CA LEU A 26 6.86 0.95 -13.24
C LEU A 26 7.77 2.16 -13.02
N ASN A 27 8.81 2.31 -13.81
CA ASN A 27 9.74 3.44 -13.68
C ASN A 27 9.02 4.78 -13.91
N GLU A 28 8.16 4.86 -14.93
CA GLU A 28 7.32 6.04 -15.15
C GLU A 28 6.38 6.32 -13.98
N ALA A 29 5.71 5.29 -13.44
CA ALA A 29 4.82 5.43 -12.29
C ALA A 29 5.57 5.98 -11.07
N VAL A 30 6.78 5.49 -10.81
CA VAL A 30 7.63 5.99 -9.71
C VAL A 30 8.01 7.46 -9.92
N GLN A 31 8.36 7.87 -11.14
CA GLN A 31 8.69 9.28 -11.41
C GLN A 31 7.47 10.19 -11.25
N LYS A 32 6.30 9.79 -11.76
CA LYS A 32 5.03 10.52 -11.56
C LYS A 32 4.70 10.64 -10.06
N ALA A 33 4.88 9.53 -9.31
CA ALA A 33 4.64 9.53 -7.87
C ALA A 33 5.59 10.45 -7.10
N LYS A 34 6.87 10.57 -7.49
CA LYS A 34 7.81 11.52 -6.89
C LYS A 34 7.35 12.97 -7.04
N ILE A 35 6.88 13.34 -8.24
CA ILE A 35 6.39 14.70 -8.51
C ILE A 35 5.12 15.00 -7.72
N ALA A 36 4.15 14.08 -7.74
CA ALA A 36 2.88 14.24 -7.04
C ALA A 36 3.08 14.28 -5.51
N GLN A 37 4.00 13.45 -4.99
CA GLN A 37 4.31 13.35 -3.57
C GLN A 37 4.83 14.66 -2.98
N GLN A 38 5.63 15.43 -3.71
CA GLN A 38 6.14 16.72 -3.23
C GLN A 38 5.00 17.67 -2.87
N LYS A 39 3.97 17.76 -3.71
CA LYS A 39 2.77 18.58 -3.45
C LYS A 39 1.92 17.97 -2.33
N TRP A 40 1.74 16.65 -2.33
CA TRP A 40 0.98 15.95 -1.31
C TRP A 40 1.56 16.10 0.09
N ALA A 41 2.88 16.03 0.23
CA ALA A 41 3.58 16.20 1.50
C ALA A 41 3.41 17.60 2.12
N GLN A 42 3.17 18.62 1.30
CA GLN A 42 2.93 19.99 1.75
C GLN A 42 1.53 20.22 2.32
N LEU A 43 0.57 19.35 2.02
CA LEU A 43 -0.77 19.44 2.60
C LEU A 43 -0.73 19.24 4.12
N SER A 44 -1.63 19.93 4.81
CA SER A 44 -1.79 19.70 6.25
C SER A 44 -2.27 18.27 6.56
N PHE A 45 -2.07 17.82 7.79
CA PHE A 45 -2.62 16.55 8.24
C PHE A 45 -4.14 16.49 8.14
N ASN A 46 -4.82 17.62 8.36
CA ASN A 46 -6.27 17.67 8.26
C ASN A 46 -6.74 17.50 6.82
N ASP A 47 -6.09 18.16 5.87
CA ASP A 47 -6.44 18.06 4.44
C ASP A 47 -6.25 16.62 3.94
N ARG A 48 -5.09 16.01 4.25
CA ARG A 48 -4.85 14.59 3.90
C ARG A 48 -5.86 13.66 4.55
N ARG A 49 -6.17 13.87 5.84
CA ARG A 49 -7.20 13.11 6.57
C ARG A 49 -8.54 13.16 5.86
N ASP A 50 -9.01 14.36 5.51
CA ASP A 50 -10.33 14.56 4.93
C ASP A 50 -10.45 13.95 3.53
N ILE A 51 -9.35 13.96 2.78
CA ILE A 51 -9.25 13.26 1.49
C ILE A 51 -9.32 11.73 1.70
N ILE A 52 -8.55 11.18 2.65
CA ILE A 52 -8.50 9.73 2.91
C ILE A 52 -9.84 9.22 3.48
N LEU A 53 -10.56 10.02 4.25
CA LEU A 53 -11.88 9.62 4.76
C LEU A 53 -12.90 9.34 3.65
N LYS A 54 -12.76 9.91 2.46
CA LYS A 54 -13.60 9.59 1.29
C LYS A 54 -13.45 8.12 0.86
N MET A 55 -12.26 7.52 1.03
CA MET A 55 -12.05 6.08 0.79
C MET A 55 -12.92 5.24 1.73
N ARG A 56 -12.97 5.61 3.02
CA ARG A 56 -13.82 4.95 4.00
C ARG A 56 -15.29 5.01 3.62
N ASP A 57 -15.75 6.20 3.27
CA ASP A 57 -17.17 6.43 2.97
C ASP A 57 -17.58 5.63 1.72
N TYR A 58 -16.73 5.63 0.69
CA TYR A 58 -16.94 4.83 -0.51
C TYR A 58 -16.96 3.32 -0.20
N LEU A 59 -16.00 2.83 0.58
CA LEU A 59 -15.91 1.42 0.96
C LEU A 59 -17.11 0.99 1.81
N THR A 60 -17.57 1.84 2.72
CA THR A 60 -18.72 1.54 3.59
C THR A 60 -20.01 1.37 2.77
N VAL A 61 -20.26 2.24 1.81
CA VAL A 61 -21.46 2.17 0.95
C VAL A 61 -21.45 0.95 0.03
N ASN A 62 -20.27 0.48 -0.35
CA ASN A 62 -20.09 -0.62 -1.31
C ASN A 62 -19.66 -1.93 -0.64
N ALA A 63 -19.74 -2.06 0.69
CA ALA A 63 -19.16 -3.17 1.45
C ALA A 63 -19.60 -4.55 0.97
N ASP A 64 -20.89 -4.74 0.65
CA ASP A 64 -21.43 -6.01 0.17
C ASP A 64 -20.82 -6.40 -1.18
N ARG A 65 -20.80 -5.47 -2.15
CA ARG A 65 -20.19 -5.69 -3.46
C ARG A 65 -18.70 -6.05 -3.36
N PHE A 66 -17.97 -5.36 -2.49
CA PHE A 66 -16.55 -5.65 -2.25
C PHE A 66 -16.36 -7.04 -1.67
N SER A 67 -17.21 -7.42 -0.69
CA SER A 67 -17.15 -8.75 -0.07
C SER A 67 -17.43 -9.87 -1.09
N GLU A 68 -18.39 -9.66 -2.00
CA GLU A 68 -18.67 -10.61 -3.07
C GLU A 68 -17.51 -10.78 -4.06
N VAL A 69 -16.89 -9.69 -4.50
CA VAL A 69 -15.74 -9.76 -5.43
C VAL A 69 -14.55 -10.42 -4.75
N ILE A 70 -14.23 -10.05 -3.50
CA ILE A 70 -13.16 -10.67 -2.72
C ILE A 70 -13.44 -12.17 -2.54
N SER A 71 -14.67 -12.55 -2.25
CA SER A 71 -15.09 -13.95 -2.14
C SER A 71 -14.82 -14.73 -3.42
N LYS A 72 -15.22 -14.18 -4.57
CA LYS A 72 -15.07 -14.84 -5.89
C LYS A 72 -13.61 -14.95 -6.33
N ASP A 73 -12.80 -13.95 -6.07
CA ASP A 73 -11.41 -13.88 -6.56
C ASP A 73 -10.42 -14.59 -5.62
N ALA A 74 -10.66 -14.54 -4.29
CA ALA A 74 -9.79 -15.16 -3.29
C ALA A 74 -10.30 -16.51 -2.75
N GLY A 75 -11.49 -16.94 -3.11
CA GLY A 75 -12.06 -18.24 -2.71
C GLY A 75 -12.48 -18.36 -1.25
N LYS A 76 -12.67 -17.24 -0.55
CA LYS A 76 -13.16 -17.22 0.83
C LYS A 76 -14.67 -16.97 0.90
N THR A 77 -15.28 -17.21 2.06
CA THR A 77 -16.70 -16.90 2.22
C THR A 77 -16.96 -15.40 2.18
N ILE A 78 -18.17 -14.96 1.81
CA ILE A 78 -18.56 -13.54 1.84
C ILE A 78 -18.42 -13.00 3.27
N PHE A 79 -18.76 -13.79 4.28
CA PHE A 79 -18.60 -13.41 5.68
C PHE A 79 -17.13 -13.17 6.05
N ASP A 80 -16.21 -14.05 5.62
CA ASP A 80 -14.78 -13.87 5.87
C ASP A 80 -14.24 -12.65 5.12
N ALA A 81 -14.64 -12.43 3.86
CA ALA A 81 -14.26 -11.26 3.10
C ALA A 81 -14.69 -9.96 3.80
N LEU A 82 -15.94 -9.90 4.29
CA LEU A 82 -16.46 -8.75 5.02
C LEU A 82 -15.73 -8.55 6.35
N SER A 83 -15.66 -9.60 7.17
CA SER A 83 -15.18 -9.51 8.56
C SER A 83 -13.67 -9.39 8.69
N THR A 84 -12.89 -9.94 7.75
CA THR A 84 -11.42 -9.97 7.84
C THR A 84 -10.71 -8.99 6.90
N GLU A 85 -11.40 -8.45 5.89
CA GLU A 85 -10.79 -7.52 4.93
C GLU A 85 -11.51 -6.17 4.83
N VAL A 86 -12.82 -6.17 4.54
CA VAL A 86 -13.56 -4.93 4.33
C VAL A 86 -13.73 -4.14 5.62
N MET A 87 -14.30 -4.75 6.65
CA MET A 87 -14.54 -4.10 7.94
C MET A 87 -13.26 -3.65 8.65
N PRO A 88 -12.21 -4.48 8.75
CA PRO A 88 -10.93 -4.03 9.31
C PRO A 88 -10.31 -2.87 8.54
N THR A 89 -10.47 -2.81 7.21
CA THR A 89 -9.99 -1.68 6.40
C THR A 89 -10.73 -0.38 6.73
N VAL A 90 -12.05 -0.42 6.87
CA VAL A 90 -12.86 0.74 7.32
C VAL A 90 -12.39 1.23 8.69
N LEU A 91 -12.17 0.31 9.63
CA LEU A 91 -11.68 0.63 10.97
C LEU A 91 -10.26 1.21 10.94
N ALA A 92 -9.38 0.67 10.10
CA ALA A 92 -8.01 1.16 9.92
C ALA A 92 -7.99 2.59 9.36
N ILE A 93 -8.81 2.89 8.34
CA ILE A 93 -8.93 4.25 7.82
C ILE A 93 -9.32 5.22 8.94
N ASN A 94 -10.34 4.89 9.73
CA ASN A 94 -10.75 5.72 10.88
C ASN A 94 -9.63 5.89 11.90
N TYR A 95 -8.93 4.81 12.25
CA TYR A 95 -7.85 4.84 13.22
C TYR A 95 -6.71 5.74 12.77
N TYR A 96 -6.20 5.54 11.54
CA TYR A 96 -5.10 6.33 11.01
C TYR A 96 -5.50 7.78 10.79
N ALA A 97 -6.70 8.05 10.28
CA ALA A 97 -7.22 9.40 10.12
C ALA A 97 -7.27 10.19 11.44
N LYS A 98 -7.68 9.55 12.54
CA LYS A 98 -7.76 10.18 13.87
C LYS A 98 -6.38 10.36 14.52
N ASN A 99 -5.45 9.42 14.32
CA ASN A 99 -4.23 9.34 15.12
C ASN A 99 -2.97 9.86 14.41
N ALA A 100 -2.95 9.96 13.07
CA ALA A 100 -1.74 10.30 12.32
C ALA A 100 -1.12 11.62 12.78
N LYS A 101 -1.91 12.67 12.97
CA LYS A 101 -1.41 13.97 13.46
C LYS A 101 -0.69 13.84 14.80
N ARG A 102 -1.26 13.08 15.75
CA ARG A 102 -0.66 12.86 17.07
C ARG A 102 0.65 12.07 16.99
N VAL A 103 0.68 11.04 16.14
CA VAL A 103 1.85 10.16 15.99
C VAL A 103 2.98 10.86 15.24
N LEU A 104 2.65 11.60 14.17
CA LEU A 104 3.63 12.17 13.24
C LEU A 104 4.05 13.60 13.59
N ARG A 105 3.39 14.26 14.56
CA ARG A 105 3.74 15.62 14.96
C ARG A 105 5.19 15.73 15.44
N ARG A 106 5.78 16.89 15.27
CA ARG A 106 7.05 17.28 15.89
C ARG A 106 7.00 17.05 17.39
N LYS A 107 8.00 16.40 17.95
CA LYS A 107 8.14 16.14 19.38
C LYS A 107 9.35 16.87 19.93
N ARG A 108 9.12 17.80 20.86
CA ARG A 108 10.20 18.45 21.63
C ARG A 108 10.78 17.45 22.63
N LEU A 109 12.10 17.34 22.64
CA LEU A 109 12.83 16.58 23.64
C LEU A 109 13.26 17.49 24.78
N ARG A 110 13.16 17.00 26.00
CA ARG A 110 13.73 17.69 27.16
C ARG A 110 15.24 17.42 27.23
N PRO A 111 16.07 18.41 27.62
CA PRO A 111 17.49 18.18 27.85
C PRO A 111 17.67 17.08 28.91
N GLY A 112 18.58 16.15 28.64
CA GLY A 112 18.90 15.07 29.59
C GLY A 112 19.79 15.52 30.75
N ASN A 113 20.35 16.75 30.67
CA ASN A 113 21.31 17.26 31.62
C ASN A 113 21.26 18.81 31.67
N ILE A 114 21.62 19.40 32.82
CA ILE A 114 21.56 20.84 33.05
C ILE A 114 22.51 21.63 32.12
N LEU A 115 23.63 21.03 31.72
CA LEU A 115 24.57 21.66 30.76
C LEU A 115 23.95 21.88 29.37
N LEU A 116 22.88 21.15 29.05
CA LEU A 116 22.14 21.27 27.81
C LEU A 116 20.85 22.08 27.96
N ALA A 117 20.62 22.72 29.11
CA ALA A 117 19.36 23.43 29.40
C ALA A 117 19.08 24.59 28.43
N ASN A 118 20.14 25.16 27.81
CA ASN A 118 20.06 26.18 26.77
C ASN A 118 19.82 25.63 25.36
N LYS A 119 19.75 24.29 25.16
CA LYS A 119 19.52 23.66 23.88
C LYS A 119 18.06 23.20 23.76
N ILE A 120 17.53 23.30 22.56
CA ILE A 120 16.20 22.80 22.22
C ILE A 120 16.38 21.75 21.14
N SER A 121 15.93 20.52 21.41
CA SER A 121 15.99 19.41 20.45
C SER A 121 14.59 18.98 20.05
N TYR A 122 14.44 18.56 18.80
CA TYR A 122 13.19 18.09 18.26
C TYR A 122 13.40 16.77 17.50
N ILE A 123 12.36 15.95 17.49
CA ILE A 123 12.20 14.84 16.54
C ILE A 123 11.15 15.28 15.54
N ASP A 124 11.56 15.40 14.28
CA ASP A 124 10.67 15.59 13.14
C ASP A 124 10.51 14.28 12.38
N ARG A 125 9.28 13.96 12.00
CA ARG A 125 8.96 12.82 11.16
C ARG A 125 8.61 13.35 9.77
N VAL A 126 9.40 12.96 8.79
CA VAL A 126 9.23 13.37 7.40
C VAL A 126 8.78 12.17 6.54
N PRO A 127 8.02 12.39 5.46
CA PRO A 127 7.72 11.34 4.50
C PRO A 127 9.00 10.74 3.91
N PHE A 128 8.97 9.45 3.60
CA PHE A 128 10.07 8.79 2.88
C PHE A 128 10.18 9.27 1.43
N GLY A 129 9.06 9.57 0.81
CA GLY A 129 8.94 9.86 -0.61
C GLY A 129 7.95 8.92 -1.28
N VAL A 130 8.42 8.02 -2.14
CA VAL A 130 7.60 7.01 -2.81
C VAL A 130 7.79 5.65 -2.13
N ILE A 131 6.68 5.04 -1.74
CA ILE A 131 6.61 3.70 -1.16
C ILE A 131 6.21 2.72 -2.25
N GLY A 132 7.04 1.69 -2.48
CA GLY A 132 6.65 0.51 -3.22
C GLY A 132 5.94 -0.46 -2.29
N ILE A 133 4.86 -1.08 -2.75
CA ILE A 133 4.12 -2.11 -2.01
C ILE A 133 4.02 -3.35 -2.89
N ILE A 134 4.47 -4.50 -2.37
CA ILE A 134 4.27 -5.82 -2.98
C ILE A 134 3.45 -6.66 -2.02
N SER A 135 2.21 -6.99 -2.41
CA SER A 135 1.21 -7.58 -1.54
C SER A 135 0.87 -9.02 -1.92
N PRO A 136 0.52 -9.89 -0.95
CA PRO A 136 0.20 -11.29 -1.15
C PRO A 136 -1.26 -11.48 -1.61
N TRP A 137 -1.61 -12.74 -1.92
CA TRP A 137 -2.93 -13.14 -2.40
C TRP A 137 -3.91 -13.60 -1.31
N ASN A 138 -3.43 -13.92 -0.10
CA ASN A 138 -4.26 -14.49 0.97
C ASN A 138 -5.17 -13.46 1.68
N TYR A 139 -4.74 -12.21 1.78
CA TYR A 139 -5.54 -11.05 2.19
C TYR A 139 -5.35 -9.94 1.16
N PRO A 140 -5.89 -10.14 -0.06
CA PRO A 140 -5.53 -9.34 -1.22
C PRO A 140 -6.04 -7.92 -1.17
N PHE A 141 -7.04 -7.63 -0.34
CA PHE A 141 -7.60 -6.30 -0.13
C PHE A 141 -7.07 -5.64 1.15
N GLY A 142 -7.19 -6.32 2.28
CA GLY A 142 -6.91 -5.75 3.59
C GLY A 142 -5.44 -5.34 3.77
N ILE A 143 -4.49 -6.23 3.47
CA ILE A 143 -3.06 -5.95 3.66
C ILE A 143 -2.63 -4.73 2.83
N PRO A 144 -2.79 -4.71 1.49
CA PRO A 144 -2.35 -3.55 0.72
C PRO A 144 -3.09 -2.27 1.07
N MET A 145 -4.38 -2.32 1.39
CA MET A 145 -5.12 -1.13 1.79
C MET A 145 -4.58 -0.51 3.07
N HIS A 146 -4.23 -1.31 4.09
CA HIS A 146 -3.61 -0.79 5.31
C HIS A 146 -2.28 -0.10 5.02
N GLU A 147 -1.43 -0.71 4.19
CA GLU A 147 -0.13 -0.15 3.79
C GLU A 147 -0.28 1.15 2.98
N ILE A 148 -1.23 1.19 2.04
CA ILE A 148 -1.57 2.38 1.25
C ILE A 148 -2.02 3.53 2.15
N ILE A 149 -2.95 3.27 3.07
CA ILE A 149 -3.49 4.30 3.96
C ILE A 149 -2.40 4.87 4.85
N MET A 150 -1.56 4.01 5.45
CA MET A 150 -0.42 4.44 6.27
C MET A 150 0.57 5.30 5.47
N ALA A 151 0.89 4.89 4.24
CA ALA A 151 1.81 5.62 3.37
C ALA A 151 1.24 6.99 2.99
N LEU A 152 0.00 7.05 2.50
CA LEU A 152 -0.64 8.28 2.05
C LEU A 152 -0.86 9.27 3.19
N ILE A 153 -1.38 8.85 4.34
CA ILE A 153 -1.62 9.75 5.48
C ILE A 153 -0.32 10.35 6.00
N ALA A 154 0.80 9.61 5.92
CA ALA A 154 2.12 10.08 6.29
C ALA A 154 2.75 11.03 5.24
N GLY A 155 2.10 11.26 4.09
CA GLY A 155 2.56 12.19 3.07
C GLY A 155 3.42 11.56 1.98
N ASN A 156 3.38 10.23 1.81
CA ASN A 156 4.13 9.52 0.76
C ASN A 156 3.26 9.32 -0.50
N GLY A 157 3.92 9.10 -1.65
CA GLY A 157 3.33 8.50 -2.83
C GLY A 157 3.41 6.97 -2.77
N VAL A 158 2.60 6.26 -3.56
CA VAL A 158 2.50 4.80 -3.52
C VAL A 158 2.47 4.20 -4.91
N VAL A 159 3.29 3.17 -5.11
CA VAL A 159 3.19 2.27 -6.26
C VAL A 159 2.94 0.86 -5.73
N LEU A 160 1.79 0.28 -6.10
CA LEU A 160 1.33 -1.03 -5.65
C LEU A 160 1.52 -2.09 -6.74
N LYS A 161 2.09 -3.23 -6.36
CA LYS A 161 1.98 -4.49 -7.10
C LYS A 161 1.11 -5.45 -6.30
N ALA A 162 -0.12 -5.69 -6.74
CA ALA A 162 -0.99 -6.71 -6.19
C ALA A 162 -0.60 -8.12 -6.68
N ALA A 163 -1.06 -9.15 -5.99
CA ALA A 163 -0.82 -10.52 -6.41
C ALA A 163 -1.50 -10.83 -7.74
N SER A 164 -0.82 -11.58 -8.63
CA SER A 164 -1.36 -11.93 -9.94
C SER A 164 -2.61 -12.82 -9.86
N GLN A 165 -2.77 -13.57 -8.76
CA GLN A 165 -3.91 -14.45 -8.54
C GLN A 165 -5.22 -13.72 -8.22
N THR A 166 -5.16 -12.45 -7.77
CA THR A 166 -6.31 -11.71 -7.24
C THR A 166 -6.42 -10.31 -7.85
N GLN A 167 -6.48 -10.27 -9.19
CA GLN A 167 -6.48 -9.01 -9.94
C GLN A 167 -7.83 -8.30 -9.92
N GLU A 168 -8.94 -9.02 -9.75
CA GLU A 168 -10.25 -8.37 -9.59
C GLU A 168 -10.33 -7.61 -8.26
N VAL A 169 -9.74 -8.16 -7.19
CA VAL A 169 -9.57 -7.44 -5.93
C VAL A 169 -8.63 -6.22 -6.09
N ALA A 170 -7.58 -6.34 -6.88
CA ALA A 170 -6.69 -5.21 -7.17
C ALA A 170 -7.42 -4.03 -7.84
N LYS A 171 -8.37 -4.31 -8.73
CA LYS A 171 -9.24 -3.28 -9.33
C LYS A 171 -10.09 -2.57 -8.28
N LEU A 172 -10.63 -3.30 -7.28
CA LEU A 172 -11.37 -2.70 -6.16
C LEU A 172 -10.50 -1.72 -5.35
N ILE A 173 -9.22 -2.05 -5.13
CA ILE A 173 -8.28 -1.14 -4.46
C ILE A 173 -8.18 0.17 -5.24
N SER A 174 -8.02 0.08 -6.56
CA SER A 174 -7.96 1.26 -7.42
C SER A 174 -9.24 2.10 -7.38
N GLU A 175 -10.42 1.46 -7.28
CA GLU A 175 -11.70 2.16 -7.12
C GLU A 175 -11.78 2.93 -5.79
N VAL A 176 -11.42 2.28 -4.66
CA VAL A 176 -11.43 2.93 -3.34
C VAL A 176 -10.48 4.13 -3.31
N VAL A 177 -9.25 3.94 -3.82
CA VAL A 177 -8.27 5.02 -3.88
C VAL A 177 -8.73 6.14 -4.82
N GLY A 178 -9.32 5.79 -5.96
CA GLY A 178 -9.89 6.73 -6.92
C GLY A 178 -11.02 7.59 -6.33
N ALA A 179 -11.83 7.06 -5.41
CA ALA A 179 -12.88 7.80 -4.72
C ALA A 179 -12.34 8.98 -3.89
N ALA A 180 -11.09 8.91 -3.44
CA ALA A 180 -10.43 10.00 -2.72
C ALA A 180 -10.03 11.17 -3.63
N LYS A 181 -9.98 10.97 -4.95
CA LYS A 181 -9.53 11.99 -5.92
C LYS A 181 -8.15 12.54 -5.54
N LEU A 182 -7.19 11.63 -5.37
CA LEU A 182 -5.80 11.98 -5.08
C LEU A 182 -5.18 12.77 -6.25
N PRO A 183 -4.10 13.53 -6.01
CA PRO A 183 -3.29 14.10 -7.10
C PRO A 183 -2.89 13.01 -8.10
N GLU A 184 -2.94 13.35 -9.39
CA GLU A 184 -2.56 12.43 -10.46
C GLU A 184 -1.14 11.89 -10.25
N GLY A 185 -0.98 10.58 -10.42
CA GLY A 185 0.29 9.88 -10.25
C GLY A 185 0.69 9.60 -8.79
N LEU A 186 -0.02 10.12 -7.79
CA LEU A 186 0.33 9.87 -6.38
C LEU A 186 0.16 8.40 -5.97
N PHE A 187 -0.80 7.72 -6.57
CA PHE A 187 -1.04 6.29 -6.43
C PHE A 187 -1.10 5.65 -7.81
N THR A 188 -0.37 4.56 -7.99
CA THR A 188 -0.45 3.72 -9.20
C THR A 188 -0.46 2.25 -8.79
N MET A 189 -1.36 1.47 -9.37
CA MET A 189 -1.38 0.03 -9.26
C MET A 189 -0.89 -0.59 -10.55
N LEU A 190 -0.03 -1.61 -10.44
CA LEU A 190 0.58 -2.31 -11.57
C LEU A 190 0.45 -3.82 -11.43
N ASN A 191 0.19 -4.48 -12.54
CA ASN A 191 0.18 -5.93 -12.65
C ASN A 191 1.49 -6.40 -13.31
N ILE A 192 2.53 -6.58 -12.50
CA ILE A 192 3.85 -7.04 -12.95
C ILE A 192 4.06 -8.49 -12.52
N PRO A 193 4.63 -9.37 -13.37
CA PRO A 193 4.94 -10.75 -13.01
C PRO A 193 5.81 -10.84 -11.74
N GLY A 194 5.44 -11.75 -10.84
CA GLY A 194 6.06 -11.84 -9.51
C GLY A 194 7.57 -12.15 -9.51
N ASN A 195 8.04 -12.88 -10.53
CA ASN A 195 9.47 -13.20 -10.70
C ASN A 195 10.34 -11.99 -11.08
N VAL A 196 9.74 -10.94 -11.65
CA VAL A 196 10.41 -9.70 -12.08
C VAL A 196 10.18 -8.57 -11.08
N ALA A 197 8.98 -8.50 -10.49
CA ALA A 197 8.52 -7.37 -9.70
C ALA A 197 9.47 -6.98 -8.57
N GLY A 198 10.01 -7.95 -7.82
CA GLY A 198 10.85 -7.67 -6.67
C GLY A 198 12.11 -6.90 -7.02
N ASP A 199 12.84 -7.38 -8.02
CA ASP A 199 14.06 -6.75 -8.50
C ASP A 199 13.78 -5.40 -9.16
N ALA A 200 12.70 -5.31 -9.96
CA ALA A 200 12.29 -4.09 -10.64
C ALA A 200 11.90 -2.98 -9.65
N PHE A 201 11.17 -3.29 -8.56
CA PHE A 201 10.82 -2.31 -7.55
C PHE A 201 12.04 -1.74 -6.83
N ILE A 202 13.02 -2.58 -6.47
CA ILE A 202 14.27 -2.10 -5.84
C ILE A 202 15.01 -1.16 -6.80
N ASP A 203 15.12 -1.53 -8.08
CA ASP A 203 15.88 -0.77 -9.09
C ASP A 203 15.12 0.48 -9.58
N SER A 204 13.82 0.61 -9.36
CA SER A 204 12.98 1.72 -9.86
C SER A 204 13.21 3.06 -9.16
N GLY A 205 13.97 3.09 -8.07
CA GLY A 205 14.25 4.31 -7.31
C GLY A 205 13.11 4.74 -6.38
N ILE A 206 12.28 3.79 -5.90
CA ILE A 206 11.40 4.01 -4.73
C ILE A 206 12.24 4.28 -3.48
N ASN A 207 11.67 4.91 -2.46
CA ASN A 207 12.39 5.27 -1.23
C ASN A 207 12.27 4.20 -0.14
N LYS A 208 11.23 3.37 -0.18
CA LYS A 208 11.00 2.28 0.76
C LYS A 208 10.13 1.22 0.12
N LEU A 209 10.40 -0.05 0.40
CA LEU A 209 9.58 -1.18 -0.02
C LEU A 209 8.86 -1.81 1.17
N PHE A 210 7.54 -1.95 1.06
CA PHE A 210 6.72 -2.81 1.91
C PHE A 210 6.51 -4.11 1.15
N PHE A 211 7.00 -5.19 1.72
CA PHE A 211 6.86 -6.51 1.13
C PHE A 211 6.16 -7.45 2.11
N THR A 212 5.03 -7.98 1.70
CA THR A 212 4.35 -9.06 2.40
C THR A 212 4.26 -10.26 1.47
N GLY A 213 4.89 -11.38 1.86
CA GLY A 213 4.97 -12.58 1.03
C GLY A 213 5.83 -13.69 1.65
N SER A 214 6.29 -14.62 0.81
CA SER A 214 7.02 -15.79 1.26
C SER A 214 8.43 -15.46 1.76
N VAL A 215 8.90 -16.22 2.75
CA VAL A 215 10.24 -16.09 3.36
C VAL A 215 11.37 -16.17 2.32
N PRO A 216 11.37 -17.12 1.35
CA PRO A 216 12.44 -17.18 0.35
C PRO A 216 12.54 -15.91 -0.51
N VAL A 217 11.42 -15.36 -0.96
CA VAL A 217 11.40 -14.12 -1.75
C VAL A 217 11.91 -12.95 -0.93
N GLY A 218 11.43 -12.78 0.31
CA GLY A 218 11.91 -11.71 1.17
C GLY A 218 13.41 -11.78 1.46
N LYS A 219 13.98 -12.98 1.70
CA LYS A 219 15.42 -13.18 1.84
C LYS A 219 16.20 -12.76 0.58
N LYS A 220 15.65 -13.08 -0.62
CA LYS A 220 16.25 -12.66 -1.90
C LYS A 220 16.28 -11.13 -2.00
N LEU A 221 15.15 -10.48 -1.69
CA LEU A 221 15.03 -9.02 -1.72
C LEU A 221 15.97 -8.33 -0.73
N MET A 222 16.06 -8.83 0.50
CA MET A 222 16.99 -8.32 1.52
C MET A 222 18.44 -8.44 1.06
N LYS A 223 18.82 -9.57 0.45
CA LYS A 223 20.19 -9.78 -0.04
C LYS A 223 20.57 -8.78 -1.13
N LYS A 224 19.65 -8.53 -2.08
CA LYS A 224 19.86 -7.54 -3.15
C LYS A 224 20.03 -6.14 -2.56
N GLN A 225 19.28 -5.83 -1.54
CA GLN A 225 19.22 -4.50 -0.94
C GLN A 225 20.38 -4.18 0.01
N GLY A 226 21.04 -5.18 0.57
CA GLY A 226 22.17 -5.00 1.51
C GLY A 226 23.31 -4.15 0.96
N SER A 227 23.37 -3.94 -0.38
CA SER A 227 24.33 -3.06 -1.06
C SER A 227 23.96 -1.57 -1.03
N ASP A 228 22.68 -1.19 -0.86
CA ASP A 228 22.20 0.15 -1.22
C ASP A 228 21.61 0.99 -0.07
N CYS A 229 21.77 0.61 1.19
CA CYS A 229 21.26 1.35 2.38
C CYS A 229 19.77 1.75 2.32
N PHE A 230 18.96 0.98 1.63
CA PHE A 230 17.52 1.25 1.41
C PHE A 230 16.66 0.76 2.59
N GLN A 231 15.61 1.47 2.98
CA GLN A 231 14.76 1.04 4.07
C GLN A 231 13.70 0.01 3.62
N PHE A 232 13.61 -1.08 4.35
CA PHE A 232 12.75 -2.22 4.05
C PHE A 232 11.81 -2.54 5.23
N LEU A 233 10.56 -2.82 4.95
CA LEU A 233 9.64 -3.42 5.90
C LEU A 233 9.24 -4.80 5.39
N LEU A 234 9.64 -5.84 6.11
CA LEU A 234 9.26 -7.21 5.82
C LEU A 234 8.12 -7.65 6.73
N ASN A 235 7.07 -8.18 6.13
CA ASN A 235 6.06 -8.92 6.83
C ASN A 235 6.03 -10.35 6.26
N TRP A 236 6.33 -11.34 7.11
CA TRP A 236 6.39 -12.74 6.71
C TRP A 236 5.00 -13.35 6.78
N VAL A 237 4.53 -13.91 5.68
CA VAL A 237 3.38 -14.81 5.70
C VAL A 237 3.93 -16.23 5.56
N GLU A 238 4.01 -16.93 6.68
CA GLU A 238 4.25 -18.35 6.67
C GLU A 238 2.96 -19.03 6.21
N MET A 239 2.97 -19.62 5.02
CA MET A 239 1.87 -20.47 4.59
C MET A 239 1.88 -21.71 5.49
N MET A 240 0.90 -21.84 6.37
CA MET A 240 0.59 -23.13 6.97
C MET A 240 0.19 -24.08 5.83
N ARG A 241 0.97 -25.14 5.65
CA ARG A 241 0.70 -26.24 4.74
C ARG A 241 -0.46 -27.08 5.27
#